data_3d9cd8b3e44d88788e714b80f6762c75
#
_entry.id   3d9cd8b3e44d88788e714b80f6762c75
#
_cell.length_a   1.000
_cell.length_b   1.000
_cell.length_c   1.000
_cell.angle_alpha   90.00
_cell.angle_beta   90.00
_cell.angle_gamma   90.00
#
_symmetry.space_group_name_H-M   'P 1'
#
loop_
_entity.id
_entity.type
_entity.pdbx_description
1 polymer ?
#
loop_
_entity_poly.entity_id
_entity_poly.type
_entity_poly.pdbx_seq_one_letter_code
_entity_poly.pdbx_strand_id
1 'polypeptide(L)'
;VRLELLEALAQGEHSVDELARAVGVPMANASHHLQVLRDGGMVHSRRDGVQMIYSLTDETKITQVIAGIRHIAEAQLAEVDRIIRDAFTSRDTLTPMDPREAMKLARRGEVTVIDVRPRDEFHAGHVKGAINVPLEELGQYLADLPRDREIVAYCRGPYCVLSYEAVEELRRAGFRARRLDAGYPEWKAARLPVARRTRQTGGARSKDV
;
A
#
# COMPACT_ATOMS: atom_id res chain seq x y z
N VAL A 1 9.19 4.49 -15.40
CA VAL A 1 10.27 4.17 -14.46
C VAL A 1 10.32 5.15 -13.28
N ARG A 2 10.51 6.49 -13.46
CA ARG A 2 10.64 7.41 -12.31
C ARG A 2 9.38 7.50 -11.47
N LEU A 3 8.19 7.54 -12.10
CA LEU A 3 6.92 7.54 -11.38
C LEU A 3 6.73 6.24 -10.59
N GLU A 4 7.01 5.10 -11.21
CA GLU A 4 6.92 3.78 -10.58
C GLU A 4 7.90 3.62 -9.39
N LEU A 5 9.11 4.20 -9.49
CA LEU A 5 10.05 4.25 -8.37
C LEU A 5 9.50 5.10 -7.21
N LEU A 6 8.87 6.23 -7.49
CA LEU A 6 8.23 7.06 -6.48
C LEU A 6 7.01 6.35 -5.86
N GLU A 7 6.22 5.62 -6.65
CA GLU A 7 5.10 4.80 -6.17
C GLU A 7 5.58 3.65 -5.25
N ALA A 8 6.68 2.98 -5.61
CA ALA A 8 7.29 1.97 -4.75
C ALA A 8 7.78 2.60 -3.43
N LEU A 9 8.47 3.74 -3.48
CA LEU A 9 8.93 4.46 -2.30
C LEU A 9 7.80 5.04 -1.45
N ALA A 10 6.62 5.26 -2.00
CA ALA A 10 5.43 5.64 -1.24
C ALA A 10 4.93 4.50 -0.31
N GLN A 11 5.27 3.25 -0.60
CA GLN A 11 4.98 2.11 0.27
C GLN A 11 5.95 2.03 1.46
N GLY A 12 7.20 2.51 1.31
CA GLY A 12 8.22 2.49 2.35
C GLY A 12 9.62 2.74 1.80
N GLU A 13 10.62 2.64 2.68
CA GLU A 13 12.03 2.73 2.30
C GLU A 13 12.49 1.44 1.64
N HIS A 14 13.29 1.55 0.59
CA HIS A 14 13.81 0.40 -0.16
C HIS A 14 15.26 0.61 -0.59
N SER A 15 15.99 -0.50 -0.74
CA SER A 15 17.28 -0.51 -1.41
C SER A 15 17.13 -0.36 -2.92
N VAL A 16 18.23 0.03 -3.60
CA VAL A 16 18.22 0.15 -5.08
C VAL A 16 17.89 -1.19 -5.75
N ASP A 17 18.32 -2.30 -5.18
CA ASP A 17 18.07 -3.65 -5.72
C ASP A 17 16.58 -4.04 -5.59
N GLU A 18 15.95 -3.75 -4.46
CA GLU A 18 14.51 -3.94 -4.25
C GLU A 18 13.69 -3.09 -5.23
N LEU A 19 14.05 -1.81 -5.39
CA LEU A 19 13.40 -0.91 -6.34
C LEU A 19 13.54 -1.35 -7.79
N ALA A 20 14.74 -1.80 -8.18
CA ALA A 20 15.00 -2.32 -9.53
C ALA A 20 14.12 -3.53 -9.84
N ARG A 21 13.99 -4.45 -8.90
CA ARG A 21 13.10 -5.63 -9.00
C ARG A 21 11.62 -5.23 -9.04
N ALA A 22 11.20 -4.32 -8.16
CA ALA A 22 9.81 -3.87 -8.07
C ALA A 22 9.32 -3.20 -9.36
N VAL A 23 10.22 -2.47 -10.04
CA VAL A 23 9.92 -1.72 -11.28
C VAL A 23 10.26 -2.53 -12.55
N GLY A 24 10.92 -3.69 -12.41
CA GLY A 24 11.27 -4.55 -13.53
C GLY A 24 12.35 -3.98 -14.45
N VAL A 25 13.33 -3.22 -13.90
CA VAL A 25 14.42 -2.62 -14.67
C VAL A 25 15.79 -3.08 -14.15
N PRO A 26 16.84 -3.05 -14.98
CA PRO A 26 18.21 -3.30 -14.51
C PRO A 26 18.60 -2.35 -13.37
N MET A 27 19.35 -2.84 -12.39
CA MET A 27 19.79 -2.06 -11.21
C MET A 27 20.54 -0.77 -11.60
N ALA A 28 21.37 -0.81 -12.65
CA ALA A 28 22.07 0.38 -13.17
C ALA A 28 21.10 1.46 -13.66
N ASN A 29 19.99 1.05 -14.29
CA ASN A 29 18.96 1.96 -14.77
C ASN A 29 18.15 2.56 -13.58
N ALA A 30 17.76 1.72 -12.63
CA ALA A 30 17.11 2.18 -11.39
C ALA A 30 18.00 3.18 -10.65
N SER A 31 19.28 2.87 -10.49
CA SER A 31 20.27 3.75 -9.84
C SER A 31 20.39 5.11 -10.55
N HIS A 32 20.42 5.14 -11.87
CA HIS A 32 20.44 6.39 -12.65
C HIS A 32 19.19 7.23 -12.41
N HIS A 33 17.99 6.61 -12.47
CA HIS A 33 16.74 7.34 -12.23
C HIS A 33 16.61 7.83 -10.79
N LEU A 34 17.06 7.04 -9.81
CA LEU A 34 17.09 7.44 -8.40
C LEU A 34 18.06 8.62 -8.16
N GLN A 35 19.19 8.66 -8.87
CA GLN A 35 20.09 9.81 -8.86
C GLN A 35 19.38 11.07 -9.36
N VAL A 36 18.69 11.00 -10.50
CA VAL A 36 17.92 12.14 -11.04
C VAL A 36 16.83 12.60 -10.07
N LEU A 37 16.13 11.67 -9.45
CA LEU A 37 15.10 11.98 -8.43
C LEU A 37 15.72 12.63 -7.18
N ARG A 38 16.91 12.20 -6.77
CA ARG A 38 17.64 12.76 -5.64
C ARG A 38 18.11 14.19 -5.95
N ASP A 39 18.68 14.39 -7.14
CA ASP A 39 19.14 15.71 -7.59
C ASP A 39 17.96 16.69 -7.74
N GLY A 40 16.77 16.18 -8.09
CA GLY A 40 15.50 16.91 -8.08
C GLY A 40 14.86 17.07 -6.69
N GLY A 41 15.50 16.60 -5.63
CA GLY A 41 15.01 16.76 -4.25
C GLY A 41 13.76 15.91 -3.92
N MET A 42 13.43 14.91 -4.73
CA MET A 42 12.26 14.06 -4.50
C MET A 42 12.53 12.87 -3.58
N VAL A 43 13.78 12.41 -3.55
CA VAL A 43 14.19 11.28 -2.70
C VAL A 43 15.44 11.62 -1.89
N HIS A 44 15.53 11.04 -0.70
CA HIS A 44 16.77 10.95 0.08
C HIS A 44 17.41 9.59 -0.13
N SER A 45 18.72 9.54 0.15
CA SER A 45 19.42 8.26 0.25
C SER A 45 20.29 8.24 1.50
N ARG A 46 20.35 7.10 2.17
CA ARG A 46 21.25 6.83 3.28
C ARG A 46 21.97 5.50 3.08
N ARG A 47 23.15 5.39 3.63
CA ARG A 47 23.88 4.14 3.63
C ARG A 47 23.46 3.29 4.82
N ASP A 48 23.18 2.00 4.58
CA ASP A 48 22.88 1.02 5.60
C ASP A 48 23.75 -0.24 5.34
N GLY A 49 24.88 -0.31 6.01
CA GLY A 49 25.90 -1.30 5.72
C GLY A 49 26.47 -1.17 4.31
N VAL A 50 26.26 -2.18 3.49
CA VAL A 50 26.69 -2.20 2.08
C VAL A 50 25.64 -1.69 1.12
N GLN A 51 24.41 -1.45 1.58
CA GLN A 51 23.28 -1.04 0.74
C GLN A 51 23.04 0.48 0.81
N MET A 52 22.53 1.01 -0.30
CA MET A 52 21.95 2.36 -0.35
C MET A 52 20.44 2.24 -0.23
N ILE A 53 19.88 2.81 0.83
CA ILE A 53 18.44 2.85 1.10
C ILE A 53 17.91 4.20 0.66
N TYR A 54 16.82 4.18 -0.09
CA TYR A 54 16.12 5.37 -0.58
C TYR A 54 14.79 5.57 0.14
N SER A 55 14.40 6.83 0.32
CA SER A 55 13.09 7.23 0.88
C SER A 55 12.61 8.52 0.20
N LEU A 56 11.31 8.79 0.25
CA LEU A 56 10.76 10.06 -0.21
C LEU A 56 11.18 11.21 0.74
N THR A 57 11.46 12.40 0.19
CA THR A 57 11.77 13.61 0.97
C THR A 57 10.55 14.14 1.72
N ASP A 58 9.40 14.16 1.06
CA ASP A 58 8.10 14.55 1.63
C ASP A 58 7.03 13.59 1.09
N GLU A 59 6.77 12.53 1.86
CA GLU A 59 5.82 11.49 1.45
C GLU A 59 4.43 12.05 1.14
N THR A 60 3.97 13.03 1.92
CA THR A 60 2.63 13.61 1.74
C THR A 60 2.54 14.36 0.42
N LYS A 61 3.49 15.26 0.14
CA LYS A 61 3.46 16.06 -1.09
C LYS A 61 3.68 15.21 -2.33
N ILE A 62 4.64 14.27 -2.27
CA ILE A 62 4.94 13.42 -3.43
C ILE A 62 3.77 12.50 -3.74
N THR A 63 3.13 11.91 -2.74
CA THR A 63 1.92 11.10 -2.95
C THR A 63 0.77 11.93 -3.52
N GLN A 64 0.60 13.18 -3.09
CA GLN A 64 -0.39 14.09 -3.67
C GLN A 64 -0.10 14.42 -5.14
N VAL A 65 1.17 14.62 -5.51
CA VAL A 65 1.56 14.84 -6.92
C VAL A 65 1.26 13.60 -7.76
N ILE A 66 1.61 12.41 -7.29
CA ILE A 66 1.32 11.14 -7.97
C ILE A 66 -0.19 10.97 -8.17
N ALA A 67 -0.98 11.22 -7.11
CA ALA A 67 -2.43 11.16 -7.18
C ALA A 67 -3.01 12.19 -8.15
N GLY A 68 -2.46 13.41 -8.19
CA GLY A 68 -2.84 14.45 -9.14
C GLY A 68 -2.58 14.07 -10.60
N ILE A 69 -1.39 13.51 -10.89
CA ILE A 69 -1.06 13.00 -12.24
C ILE A 69 -2.04 11.90 -12.65
N ARG A 70 -2.31 10.96 -11.75
CA ARG A 70 -3.28 9.88 -11.97
C ARG A 70 -4.67 10.42 -12.27
N HIS A 71 -5.16 11.36 -11.46
CA HIS A 71 -6.46 11.98 -11.64
C HIS A 71 -6.60 12.71 -12.99
N ILE A 72 -5.55 13.42 -13.44
CA ILE A 72 -5.53 14.05 -14.77
C ILE A 72 -5.61 12.99 -15.87
N ALA A 73 -4.84 11.90 -15.75
CA ALA A 73 -4.89 10.80 -16.71
C ALA A 73 -6.28 10.16 -16.78
N GLU A 74 -6.91 9.91 -15.65
CA GLU A 74 -8.28 9.37 -15.55
C GLU A 74 -9.33 10.31 -16.17
N ALA A 75 -9.22 11.61 -15.90
CA ALA A 75 -10.16 12.61 -16.43
C ALA A 75 -10.04 12.81 -17.95
N GLN A 76 -8.85 12.62 -18.52
CA GLN A 76 -8.60 12.82 -19.95
C GLN A 76 -8.86 11.56 -20.79
N LEU A 77 -8.85 10.39 -20.19
CA LEU A 77 -8.97 9.11 -20.88
C LEU A 77 -10.31 8.44 -20.56
N ALA A 78 -11.39 8.90 -21.19
CA ALA A 78 -12.72 8.25 -21.13
C ALA A 78 -12.63 6.73 -21.43
N GLU A 79 -11.61 6.30 -22.17
CA GLU A 79 -11.28 4.89 -22.44
C GLU A 79 -10.76 4.17 -21.19
N VAL A 80 -9.94 4.83 -20.37
CA VAL A 80 -9.46 4.28 -19.08
C VAL A 80 -10.64 4.13 -18.13
N ASP A 81 -11.52 5.10 -18.04
CA ASP A 81 -12.76 5.03 -17.27
C ASP A 81 -13.66 3.86 -17.71
N ARG A 82 -13.72 3.58 -19.02
CA ARG A 82 -14.46 2.43 -19.55
C ARG A 82 -13.77 1.11 -19.18
N ILE A 83 -12.46 1.01 -19.38
CA ILE A 83 -11.67 -0.17 -19.02
C ILE A 83 -11.71 -0.43 -17.50
N ILE A 84 -11.60 0.60 -16.69
CA ILE A 84 -11.76 0.51 -15.24
C ILE A 84 -13.17 0.04 -14.89
N ARG A 85 -14.20 0.62 -15.45
CA ARG A 85 -15.58 0.17 -15.25
C ARG A 85 -15.77 -1.26 -15.70
N ASP A 86 -15.39 -1.61 -16.91
CA ASP A 86 -15.59 -2.96 -17.46
C ASP A 86 -14.76 -4.03 -16.71
N ALA A 87 -13.53 -3.72 -16.33
CA ALA A 87 -12.66 -4.64 -15.61
C ALA A 87 -12.96 -4.77 -14.11
N PHE A 88 -13.45 -3.70 -13.48
CA PHE A 88 -13.56 -3.59 -12.02
C PHE A 88 -15.00 -3.45 -11.52
N THR A 89 -15.91 -2.80 -12.25
CA THR A 89 -17.31 -2.66 -11.79
C THR A 89 -18.08 -3.97 -11.92
N SER A 90 -17.69 -4.87 -12.83
CA SER A 90 -18.21 -6.23 -12.86
C SER A 90 -17.79 -7.06 -11.66
N ARG A 91 -16.67 -6.70 -11.01
CA ARG A 91 -16.11 -7.39 -9.84
C ARG A 91 -16.52 -6.77 -8.51
N ASP A 92 -16.73 -5.45 -8.47
CA ASP A 92 -17.13 -4.74 -7.26
C ASP A 92 -18.31 -3.79 -7.51
N THR A 93 -19.51 -4.28 -7.20
CA THR A 93 -20.77 -3.54 -7.35
C THR A 93 -21.07 -2.58 -6.19
N LEU A 94 -20.25 -2.61 -5.10
CA LEU A 94 -20.45 -1.74 -3.95
C LEU A 94 -19.51 -0.53 -4.02
N THR A 95 -20.04 0.62 -3.63
CA THR A 95 -19.24 1.85 -3.48
C THR A 95 -18.10 1.62 -2.49
N PRO A 96 -16.84 1.94 -2.84
CA PRO A 96 -15.72 1.86 -1.92
C PRO A 96 -15.98 2.69 -0.66
N MET A 97 -15.39 2.29 0.47
CA MET A 97 -15.55 2.99 1.74
C MET A 97 -14.55 4.14 1.85
N ASP A 98 -15.03 5.32 2.22
CA ASP A 98 -14.17 6.47 2.51
C ASP A 98 -13.19 6.16 3.66
N PRO A 99 -11.91 6.58 3.59
CA PRO A 99 -10.90 6.30 4.61
C PRO A 99 -11.26 6.80 6.01
N ARG A 100 -11.90 7.96 6.12
CA ARG A 100 -12.31 8.54 7.43
C ARG A 100 -13.50 7.79 8.00
N GLU A 101 -14.42 7.35 7.16
CA GLU A 101 -15.53 6.47 7.55
C GLU A 101 -15.00 5.12 8.03
N ALA A 102 -14.12 4.48 7.27
CA ALA A 102 -13.48 3.21 7.65
C ALA A 102 -12.79 3.32 9.02
N MET A 103 -12.00 4.39 9.24
CA MET A 103 -11.35 4.63 10.52
C MET A 103 -12.37 4.77 11.67
N LYS A 104 -13.47 5.50 11.46
CA LYS A 104 -14.51 5.70 12.47
C LYS A 104 -15.21 4.39 12.84
N LEU A 105 -15.59 3.60 11.83
CA LEU A 105 -16.25 2.31 12.01
C LEU A 105 -15.31 1.27 12.64
N ALA A 106 -14.02 1.25 12.24
CA ALA A 106 -13.02 0.36 12.83
C ALA A 106 -12.81 0.63 14.33
N ARG A 107 -12.78 1.91 14.74
CA ARG A 107 -12.70 2.28 16.17
C ARG A 107 -13.88 1.82 17.00
N ARG A 108 -15.06 1.66 16.38
CA ARG A 108 -16.29 1.16 17.03
C ARG A 108 -16.40 -0.37 16.98
N GLY A 109 -15.48 -1.04 16.29
CA GLY A 109 -15.54 -2.48 16.06
C GLY A 109 -16.61 -2.92 15.08
N GLU A 110 -17.16 -1.98 14.29
CA GLU A 110 -18.22 -2.24 13.31
C GLU A 110 -17.68 -2.80 11.98
N VAL A 111 -16.40 -2.55 11.70
CA VAL A 111 -15.68 -3.12 10.54
C VAL A 111 -14.32 -3.67 10.96
N THR A 112 -13.81 -4.62 10.19
CA THR A 112 -12.44 -5.11 10.26
C THR A 112 -11.68 -4.65 9.02
N VAL A 113 -10.60 -3.92 9.20
CA VAL A 113 -9.73 -3.47 8.11
C VAL A 113 -8.65 -4.51 7.87
N ILE A 114 -8.49 -4.96 6.62
CA ILE A 114 -7.42 -5.88 6.23
C ILE A 114 -6.49 -5.25 5.20
N ASP A 115 -5.21 -5.52 5.34
CA ASP A 115 -4.14 -5.15 4.39
C ASP A 115 -3.79 -6.38 3.56
N VAL A 116 -4.07 -6.32 2.25
CA VAL A 116 -3.84 -7.45 1.34
C VAL A 116 -2.49 -7.38 0.63
N ARG A 117 -1.62 -6.44 1.02
CA ARG A 117 -0.26 -6.33 0.53
C ARG A 117 0.64 -7.43 1.11
N PRO A 118 1.78 -7.73 0.47
CA PRO A 118 2.81 -8.58 1.03
C PRO A 118 3.23 -8.18 2.44
N ARG A 119 3.70 -9.14 3.22
CA ARG A 119 4.05 -8.97 4.65
C ARG A 119 5.15 -7.94 4.90
N ASP A 120 6.11 -7.83 4.00
CA ASP A 120 7.20 -6.86 4.06
C ASP A 120 6.70 -5.42 3.95
N GLU A 121 5.79 -5.15 3.01
CA GLU A 121 5.13 -3.84 2.86
C GLU A 121 4.29 -3.48 4.10
N PHE A 122 3.54 -4.45 4.63
CA PHE A 122 2.78 -4.26 5.86
C PHE A 122 3.70 -3.91 7.04
N HIS A 123 4.84 -4.60 7.18
CA HIS A 123 5.81 -4.36 8.25
C HIS A 123 6.49 -3.00 8.10
N ALA A 124 6.74 -2.53 6.88
CA ALA A 124 7.28 -1.20 6.60
C ALA A 124 6.32 -0.08 7.03
N GLY A 125 5.00 -0.34 6.96
CA GLY A 125 3.96 0.56 7.45
C GLY A 125 2.58 0.14 6.97
N HIS A 126 1.58 0.31 7.86
CA HIS A 126 0.20 -0.10 7.60
C HIS A 126 -0.82 0.78 8.33
N VAL A 127 -2.08 0.68 7.97
CA VAL A 127 -3.20 1.31 8.68
C VAL A 127 -3.26 0.78 10.10
N LYS A 128 -3.27 1.67 11.09
CA LYS A 128 -3.28 1.26 12.50
C LYS A 128 -4.50 0.39 12.83
N GLY A 129 -4.24 -0.80 13.33
CA GLY A 129 -5.26 -1.79 13.68
C GLY A 129 -5.71 -2.69 12.53
N ALA A 130 -5.14 -2.53 11.34
CA ALA A 130 -5.38 -3.46 10.24
C ALA A 130 -4.70 -4.82 10.50
N ILE A 131 -5.33 -5.88 10.00
CA ILE A 131 -4.80 -7.24 9.99
C ILE A 131 -4.13 -7.46 8.64
N ASN A 132 -2.90 -7.97 8.62
CA ASN A 132 -2.28 -8.34 7.36
C ASN A 132 -2.80 -9.71 6.88
N VAL A 133 -3.40 -9.70 5.72
CA VAL A 133 -3.93 -10.89 5.04
C VAL A 133 -3.50 -10.82 3.59
N PRO A 134 -2.24 -11.19 3.27
CA PRO A 134 -1.77 -11.17 1.89
C PRO A 134 -2.73 -11.95 0.98
N LEU A 135 -3.00 -11.41 -0.22
CA LEU A 135 -3.97 -12.03 -1.13
C LEU A 135 -3.69 -13.51 -1.37
N GLU A 136 -2.43 -13.87 -1.58
CA GLU A 136 -2.01 -15.26 -1.84
C GLU A 136 -2.30 -16.21 -0.66
N GLU A 137 -2.47 -15.67 0.53
CA GLU A 137 -2.74 -16.42 1.75
C GLU A 137 -4.21 -16.29 2.20
N LEU A 138 -5.04 -15.47 1.53
CA LEU A 138 -6.39 -15.11 1.99
C LEU A 138 -7.24 -16.33 2.32
N GLY A 139 -7.19 -17.37 1.48
CA GLY A 139 -7.93 -18.62 1.71
C GLY A 139 -7.65 -19.28 3.07
N GLN A 140 -6.43 -19.14 3.60
CA GLN A 140 -6.04 -19.71 4.90
C GLN A 140 -6.61 -18.90 6.08
N TYR A 141 -6.89 -17.61 5.87
CA TYR A 141 -7.41 -16.71 6.92
C TYR A 141 -8.94 -16.66 6.98
N LEU A 142 -9.66 -17.24 6.01
CA LEU A 142 -11.13 -17.15 5.96
C LEU A 142 -11.81 -17.72 7.22
N ALA A 143 -11.20 -18.70 7.90
CA ALA A 143 -11.73 -19.27 9.13
C ALA A 143 -11.58 -18.35 10.34
N ASP A 144 -10.55 -17.50 10.35
CA ASP A 144 -10.19 -16.64 11.47
C ASP A 144 -10.80 -15.22 11.34
N LEU A 145 -11.28 -14.87 10.14
CA LEU A 145 -11.89 -13.56 9.92
C LEU A 145 -13.30 -13.47 10.54
N PRO A 146 -13.66 -12.33 11.17
CA PRO A 146 -14.95 -12.16 11.81
C PRO A 146 -16.09 -12.11 10.78
N ARG A 147 -17.15 -12.88 11.00
CA ARG A 147 -18.35 -12.92 10.13
C ARG A 147 -19.47 -11.99 10.61
N ASP A 148 -19.37 -11.47 11.82
CA ASP A 148 -20.35 -10.61 12.46
C ASP A 148 -20.28 -9.14 11.97
N ARG A 149 -19.19 -8.76 11.31
CA ARG A 149 -18.94 -7.39 10.83
C ARG A 149 -18.43 -7.37 9.40
N GLU A 150 -18.45 -6.19 8.81
CA GLU A 150 -17.97 -6.01 7.43
C GLU A 150 -16.44 -5.97 7.38
N ILE A 151 -15.86 -6.58 6.35
CA ILE A 151 -14.42 -6.54 6.05
C ILE A 151 -14.16 -5.39 5.07
N VAL A 152 -13.18 -4.54 5.38
CA VAL A 152 -12.73 -3.47 4.49
C VAL A 152 -11.31 -3.75 4.06
N ALA A 153 -11.11 -4.10 2.79
CA ALA A 153 -9.81 -4.45 2.23
C ALA A 153 -9.14 -3.22 1.59
N TYR A 154 -7.85 -3.04 1.85
CA TYR A 154 -7.03 -2.02 1.16
C TYR A 154 -5.71 -2.60 0.66
N CYS A 155 -5.09 -1.87 -0.28
CA CYS A 155 -3.83 -2.24 -0.93
C CYS A 155 -2.92 -1.02 -1.11
N ARG A 156 -2.13 -1.00 -2.20
CA ARG A 156 -1.18 0.06 -2.56
C ARG A 156 -1.84 1.34 -3.06
N GLY A 157 -3.09 1.27 -3.53
CA GLY A 157 -3.84 2.41 -4.07
C GLY A 157 -5.27 2.02 -4.41
N PRO A 158 -6.13 2.98 -4.78
CA PRO A 158 -7.55 2.75 -5.03
C PRO A 158 -7.83 1.80 -6.20
N TYR A 159 -6.91 1.68 -7.16
CA TYR A 159 -7.04 0.80 -8.34
C TYR A 159 -6.13 -0.44 -8.27
N CYS A 160 -5.64 -0.80 -7.10
CA CYS A 160 -4.83 -1.98 -6.92
C CYS A 160 -5.66 -3.26 -7.09
N VAL A 161 -5.29 -4.09 -8.08
CA VAL A 161 -6.00 -5.35 -8.41
C VAL A 161 -6.15 -6.26 -7.19
N LEU A 162 -5.13 -6.32 -6.31
CA LEU A 162 -5.17 -7.20 -5.14
C LEU A 162 -6.37 -6.93 -4.21
N SER A 163 -6.80 -5.67 -4.05
CA SER A 163 -7.96 -5.35 -3.21
C SER A 163 -9.29 -5.75 -3.86
N TYR A 164 -9.39 -5.71 -5.19
CA TYR A 164 -10.55 -6.19 -5.92
C TYR A 164 -10.69 -7.71 -5.82
N GLU A 165 -9.60 -8.42 -6.07
CA GLU A 165 -9.56 -9.89 -5.99
C GLU A 165 -9.86 -10.38 -4.57
N ALA A 166 -9.29 -9.73 -3.56
CA ALA A 166 -9.56 -10.05 -2.16
C ALA A 166 -11.04 -9.87 -1.80
N VAL A 167 -11.66 -8.76 -2.20
CA VAL A 167 -13.08 -8.50 -1.94
C VAL A 167 -13.96 -9.53 -2.67
N GLU A 168 -13.63 -9.88 -3.90
CA GLU A 168 -14.34 -10.90 -4.66
C GLU A 168 -14.27 -12.27 -3.96
N GLU A 169 -13.08 -12.69 -3.51
CA GLU A 169 -12.87 -13.96 -2.81
C GLU A 169 -13.61 -13.98 -1.46
N LEU A 170 -13.53 -12.91 -0.68
CA LEU A 170 -14.26 -12.75 0.58
C LEU A 170 -15.77 -12.89 0.38
N ARG A 171 -16.33 -12.25 -0.65
CA ARG A 171 -17.76 -12.34 -0.96
C ARG A 171 -18.17 -13.74 -1.40
N ARG A 172 -17.36 -14.43 -2.22
CA ARG A 172 -17.59 -15.83 -2.56
C ARG A 172 -17.59 -16.73 -1.32
N ALA A 173 -16.78 -16.41 -0.32
CA ALA A 173 -16.74 -17.11 0.97
C ALA A 173 -17.88 -16.67 1.95
N GLY A 174 -18.79 -15.79 1.51
CA GLY A 174 -19.98 -15.35 2.27
C GLY A 174 -19.73 -14.19 3.25
N PHE A 175 -18.62 -13.47 3.15
CA PHE A 175 -18.38 -12.28 3.94
C PHE A 175 -19.03 -11.04 3.32
N ARG A 176 -19.46 -10.10 4.17
CA ARG A 176 -19.71 -8.72 3.74
C ARG A 176 -18.37 -8.04 3.59
N ALA A 177 -18.01 -7.62 2.39
CA ALA A 177 -16.71 -7.02 2.13
C ALA A 177 -16.81 -5.89 1.12
N ARG A 178 -16.05 -4.80 1.38
CA ARG A 178 -15.86 -3.65 0.48
C ARG A 178 -14.38 -3.28 0.40
N ARG A 179 -14.03 -2.57 -0.67
CA ARG A 179 -12.72 -1.94 -0.78
C ARG A 179 -12.70 -0.62 -0.02
N LEU A 180 -11.51 -0.24 0.44
CA LEU A 180 -11.21 1.13 0.83
C LEU A 180 -11.00 1.97 -0.44
N ASP A 181 -11.53 3.21 -0.48
CA ASP A 181 -11.33 4.17 -1.57
C ASP A 181 -9.96 4.87 -1.46
N ALA A 182 -8.96 4.13 -1.02
CA ALA A 182 -7.58 4.58 -0.87
C ALA A 182 -6.65 3.38 -0.68
N GLY A 183 -5.38 3.55 -1.01
CA GLY A 183 -4.33 2.67 -0.54
C GLY A 183 -3.64 3.20 0.71
N TYR A 184 -2.59 2.50 1.14
CA TYR A 184 -1.77 2.93 2.29
C TYR A 184 -1.13 4.32 2.10
N PRO A 185 -0.57 4.69 0.92
CA PRO A 185 0.00 6.02 0.70
C PRO A 185 -1.02 7.15 0.86
N GLU A 186 -2.22 7.02 0.28
CA GLU A 186 -3.29 8.02 0.39
C GLU A 186 -3.78 8.15 1.82
N TRP A 187 -3.93 7.02 2.55
CA TRP A 187 -4.26 7.00 3.98
C TRP A 187 -3.26 7.80 4.80
N LYS A 188 -1.95 7.56 4.55
CA LYS A 188 -0.86 8.24 5.23
C LYS A 188 -0.80 9.73 4.87
N ALA A 189 -0.96 10.08 3.57
CA ALA A 189 -1.00 11.45 3.10
C ALA A 189 -2.18 12.24 3.71
N ALA A 190 -3.31 11.58 3.98
CA ALA A 190 -4.46 12.14 4.70
C ALA A 190 -4.22 12.29 6.22
N ARG A 191 -3.01 11.98 6.71
CA ARG A 191 -2.60 12.02 8.13
C ARG A 191 -3.47 11.15 9.04
N LEU A 192 -4.00 10.07 8.52
CA LEU A 192 -4.74 9.10 9.29
C LEU A 192 -3.80 8.16 10.06
N PRO A 193 -4.25 7.54 11.16
CA PRO A 193 -3.39 6.73 12.02
C PRO A 193 -2.73 5.56 11.30
N VAL A 194 -1.41 5.47 11.39
CA VAL A 194 -0.59 4.38 10.85
C VAL A 194 0.17 3.67 11.96
N ALA A 195 0.61 2.45 11.69
CA ALA A 195 1.53 1.68 12.52
C ALA A 195 2.69 1.15 11.68
N ARG A 196 3.81 0.87 12.34
CA ARG A 196 4.99 0.22 11.76
C ARG A 196 5.47 -0.83 12.75
N ARG A 197 6.01 -1.93 12.28
CA ARG A 197 6.71 -2.85 13.16
C ARG A 197 8.07 -2.24 13.51
N THR A 198 8.26 -1.86 14.77
CA THR A 198 9.59 -1.46 15.25
C THR A 198 10.52 -2.68 15.10
N ARG A 199 11.58 -2.57 14.31
CA ARG A 199 12.67 -3.55 14.36
C ARG A 199 13.15 -3.56 15.80
N GLN A 200 12.99 -4.66 16.51
CA GLN A 200 13.74 -4.88 17.74
C GLN A 200 15.22 -4.91 17.32
N THR A 201 15.92 -3.83 17.58
CA THR A 201 17.38 -3.82 17.62
C THR A 201 17.75 -4.84 18.69
N GLY A 202 18.36 -5.93 18.27
CA GLY A 202 18.76 -7.01 19.15
C GLY A 202 19.51 -6.46 20.36
N GLY A 203 18.92 -6.68 21.53
CA GLY A 203 19.51 -6.31 22.79
C GLY A 203 20.87 -6.99 22.92
N ALA A 204 21.86 -6.18 23.19
CA ALA A 204 23.19 -6.60 23.57
C ALA A 204 23.07 -7.68 24.68
N ARG A 205 23.63 -8.86 24.42
CA ARG A 205 23.90 -9.83 25.48
C ARG A 205 24.84 -9.16 26.48
N SER A 206 24.32 -8.78 27.62
CA SER A 206 25.13 -8.55 28.82
C SER A 206 25.89 -9.83 29.09
N LYS A 207 27.22 -9.79 28.92
CA LYS A 207 28.12 -10.72 29.54
C LYS A 207 28.36 -10.20 30.95
N ASP A 208 27.73 -10.81 31.90
CA ASP A 208 28.21 -10.76 33.28
C ASP A 208 28.88 -12.06 33.62
N VAL A 209 30.06 -11.89 34.18
CA VAL A 209 31.06 -12.82 34.66
C VAL A 209 30.51 -13.73 35.76
#